data_c66375e8eb565c046f0f5ff9cf2abba1
#
_entry.id   c66375e8eb565c046f0f5ff9cf2abba1
#
_cell.length_a   1.000
_cell.length_b   1.000
_cell.length_c   1.000
_cell.angle_alpha   90.00
_cell.angle_beta   90.00
_cell.angle_gamma   90.00
#
_symmetry.space_group_name_H-M   'P 1'
#
loop_
_entity.id
_entity.type
_entity.pdbx_description
1 polymer ?
#
loop_
_entity_poly.entity_id
_entity_poly.type
_entity_poly.pdbx_seq_one_letter_code
_entity_poly.pdbx_strand_id
1 'polypeptide(L)'
;FIFCYVVKGNFDGNYLEFWETIDTELIIVENPLDDPQGWVMDFIPLGLGNDKFGFHSALFYKKPDIYFIGYTTNQSSTKNAFLAVANSKMIINSRSMSCLKYYNMKTEKFDNQINLIDNYNLFSPGNTESSLCYLKRKKIFICTTYDPLSGELSIMTSKKINGPWFGPQLVFKNPDHITMTYSFRIHPSLSSNENSIVMSYITSPDKDIRHDAVDQKYYRPRFLRMDIE
;
A
#
# COMPACT_ATOMS: atom_id res chain seq x y z
N PHE A 1 -0.57 -11.46 8.10
CA PHE A 1 0.14 -11.32 6.81
C PHE A 1 0.79 -9.96 6.71
N ILE A 2 2.03 -9.92 6.25
CA ILE A 2 2.81 -8.71 6.01
C ILE A 2 3.45 -8.84 4.64
N PHE A 3 3.42 -7.79 3.82
CA PHE A 3 4.24 -7.73 2.61
C PHE A 3 5.57 -7.06 2.90
N CYS A 4 6.63 -7.59 2.35
CA CYS A 4 7.94 -6.95 2.33
C CYS A 4 8.55 -6.96 0.93
N TYR A 5 9.41 -5.98 0.67
CA TYR A 5 10.24 -5.98 -0.52
C TYR A 5 11.53 -6.70 -0.26
N VAL A 6 11.93 -7.50 -1.21
CA VAL A 6 13.30 -8.00 -1.31
C VAL A 6 14.05 -7.02 -2.21
N VAL A 7 14.96 -6.29 -1.65
CA VAL A 7 15.75 -5.29 -2.39
C VAL A 7 17.22 -5.70 -2.44
N LYS A 8 17.82 -5.50 -3.59
CA LYS A 8 19.27 -5.59 -3.77
C LYS A 8 19.81 -4.17 -3.79
N GLY A 9 20.74 -3.86 -2.91
CA GLY A 9 21.41 -2.57 -2.85
C GLY A 9 22.92 -2.70 -2.95
N ASN A 10 23.56 -1.79 -3.67
CA ASN A 10 25.00 -1.56 -3.56
C ASN A 10 25.21 -0.34 -2.67
N PHE A 11 26.00 -0.48 -1.61
CA PHE A 11 26.19 0.56 -0.59
C PHE A 11 27.40 1.47 -0.88
N ASP A 12 27.61 1.89 -2.11
CA ASP A 12 28.76 2.70 -2.51
C ASP A 12 28.49 4.22 -2.59
N GLY A 13 27.45 4.68 -1.96
CA GLY A 13 27.36 6.10 -1.55
C GLY A 13 26.27 6.97 -2.13
N ASN A 14 25.50 6.57 -3.15
CA ASN A 14 24.37 7.33 -3.66
C ASN A 14 23.04 6.61 -3.37
N TYR A 15 22.25 7.06 -2.44
CA TYR A 15 21.09 6.34 -1.89
C TYR A 15 19.86 6.25 -2.81
N LEU A 16 19.71 7.10 -3.79
CA LEU A 16 18.51 7.12 -4.65
C LEU A 16 18.61 6.19 -5.90
N GLU A 17 19.81 5.72 -6.24
CA GLU A 17 20.05 4.85 -7.38
C GLU A 17 20.19 3.36 -7.03
N PHE A 18 20.07 2.98 -5.72
CA PHE A 18 20.57 1.70 -5.20
C PHE A 18 19.52 0.68 -4.84
N TRP A 19 18.25 1.02 -4.91
CA TRP A 19 17.19 0.08 -4.52
C TRP A 19 16.58 -0.55 -5.76
N GLU A 20 17.13 -1.66 -6.19
CA GLU A 20 16.45 -2.53 -7.14
C GLU A 20 15.55 -3.48 -6.36
N THR A 21 14.24 -3.37 -6.53
CA THR A 21 13.30 -4.36 -6.00
C THR A 21 13.41 -5.62 -6.84
N ILE A 22 13.94 -6.67 -6.23
CA ILE A 22 14.11 -7.96 -6.92
C ILE A 22 12.92 -8.89 -6.74
N ASP A 23 12.15 -8.74 -5.67
CA ASP A 23 10.88 -9.45 -5.46
C ASP A 23 10.04 -8.76 -4.37
N THR A 24 8.80 -9.21 -4.25
CA THR A 24 7.92 -8.94 -3.11
C THR A 24 7.60 -10.26 -2.44
N GLU A 25 7.71 -10.32 -1.13
CA GLU A 25 7.36 -11.49 -0.34
C GLU A 25 6.14 -11.24 0.53
N LEU A 26 5.31 -12.26 0.70
CA LEU A 26 4.27 -12.29 1.71
C LEU A 26 4.79 -13.03 2.93
N ILE A 27 4.78 -12.36 4.07
CA ILE A 27 5.15 -12.97 5.35
C ILE A 27 3.90 -13.46 6.05
N ILE A 28 3.89 -14.72 6.47
CA ILE A 28 2.91 -15.27 7.40
C ILE A 28 3.53 -15.26 8.79
N VAL A 29 2.90 -14.56 9.73
CA VAL A 29 3.30 -14.61 11.14
C VAL A 29 2.36 -15.61 11.84
N GLU A 30 2.91 -16.69 12.37
CA GLU A 30 2.13 -17.76 12.98
C GLU A 30 1.63 -17.41 14.40
N ASN A 31 2.42 -16.66 15.16
CA ASN A 31 2.17 -16.23 16.52
C ASN A 31 2.12 -14.69 16.69
N PRO A 32 1.20 -13.97 16.00
CA PRO A 32 1.21 -12.50 15.94
C PRO A 32 0.87 -11.79 17.26
N LEU A 33 0.46 -12.54 18.29
CA LEU A 33 0.16 -12.00 19.62
C LEU A 33 1.36 -12.07 20.58
N ASP A 34 2.43 -12.74 20.18
CA ASP A 34 3.67 -12.81 20.94
C ASP A 34 4.51 -11.54 20.73
N ASP A 35 5.55 -11.39 21.54
CA ASP A 35 6.54 -10.33 21.33
C ASP A 35 7.13 -10.45 19.92
N PRO A 36 7.25 -9.34 19.14
CA PRO A 36 7.79 -9.39 17.79
C PRO A 36 9.16 -10.04 17.66
N GLN A 37 9.98 -10.00 18.70
CA GLN A 37 11.28 -10.68 18.72
C GLN A 37 11.15 -12.22 18.71
N GLY A 38 10.00 -12.74 19.13
CA GLY A 38 9.68 -14.17 19.15
C GLY A 38 8.78 -14.62 17.98
N TRP A 39 8.54 -13.78 16.98
CA TRP A 39 7.66 -14.16 15.87
C TRP A 39 8.25 -15.29 15.04
N VAL A 40 7.41 -16.30 14.80
CA VAL A 40 7.68 -17.35 13.82
C VAL A 40 7.12 -16.89 12.48
N MET A 41 7.98 -16.71 11.50
CA MET A 41 7.64 -16.12 10.21
C MET A 41 8.00 -17.06 9.06
N ASP A 42 7.05 -17.23 8.13
CA ASP A 42 7.26 -17.85 6.83
C ASP A 42 7.27 -16.79 5.73
N PHE A 43 8.22 -16.89 4.82
CA PHE A 43 8.39 -15.98 3.69
C PHE A 43 7.97 -16.69 2.41
N ILE A 44 6.99 -16.12 1.71
CA ILE A 44 6.45 -16.66 0.46
C ILE A 44 6.78 -15.69 -0.66
N PRO A 45 7.73 -16.02 -1.55
CA PRO A 45 8.05 -15.20 -2.72
C PRO A 45 6.86 -15.11 -3.67
N LEU A 46 6.62 -13.92 -4.19
CA LEU A 46 5.54 -13.64 -5.14
C LEU A 46 5.99 -13.81 -6.59
N GLY A 47 7.30 -13.80 -6.84
CA GLY A 47 7.87 -13.90 -8.18
C GLY A 47 7.52 -12.70 -9.07
N LEU A 48 7.29 -11.54 -8.47
CA LEU A 48 6.88 -10.32 -9.17
C LEU A 48 8.06 -9.42 -9.54
N GLY A 49 9.25 -9.94 -9.49
CA GLY A 49 10.56 -9.32 -9.58
C GLY A 49 10.78 -8.20 -10.57
N ASN A 50 10.08 -7.08 -10.41
CA ASN A 50 10.42 -5.83 -11.09
C ASN A 50 9.70 -4.64 -10.44
N ASP A 51 10.28 -3.43 -10.62
CA ASP A 51 9.72 -2.16 -10.14
C ASP A 51 8.40 -1.75 -10.82
N LYS A 52 7.93 -2.54 -11.78
CA LYS A 52 6.73 -2.23 -12.57
C LYS A 52 5.46 -2.76 -11.94
N PHE A 53 5.58 -3.66 -10.97
CA PHE A 53 4.43 -4.34 -10.36
C PHE A 53 4.74 -4.69 -8.91
N GLY A 54 3.87 -4.30 -7.99
CA GLY A 54 4.09 -4.61 -6.58
C GLY A 54 2.84 -4.56 -5.73
N PHE A 55 2.88 -5.33 -4.64
CA PHE A 55 1.92 -5.23 -3.56
C PHE A 55 2.55 -4.50 -2.39
N HIS A 56 1.79 -3.62 -1.76
CA HIS A 56 2.24 -2.98 -0.54
C HIS A 56 1.21 -3.13 0.57
N SER A 57 0.75 -2.07 1.09
CA SER A 57 0.14 -2.00 2.40
C SER A 57 -1.38 -1.97 2.39
N ALA A 58 -1.99 -1.87 1.23
CA ALA A 58 -3.44 -1.76 1.12
C ALA A 58 -4.07 -3.15 1.01
N LEU A 59 -4.43 -3.72 2.16
CA LEU A 59 -5.13 -4.99 2.21
C LEU A 59 -6.46 -4.87 2.96
N PHE A 60 -7.42 -5.70 2.57
CA PHE A 60 -8.71 -5.82 3.23
C PHE A 60 -9.07 -7.31 3.38
N TYR A 61 -9.27 -7.73 4.62
CA TYR A 61 -9.67 -9.11 4.92
C TYR A 61 -11.19 -9.24 5.05
N LYS A 62 -11.78 -10.06 4.19
CA LYS A 62 -13.16 -10.49 4.27
C LYS A 62 -13.20 -12.01 4.15
N LYS A 63 -13.23 -12.69 5.29
CA LYS A 63 -13.14 -14.16 5.38
C LYS A 63 -13.97 -14.86 4.32
N PRO A 64 -13.41 -15.82 3.56
CA PRO A 64 -12.04 -16.33 3.65
C PRO A 64 -11.03 -15.58 2.78
N ASP A 65 -11.42 -14.51 2.11
CA ASP A 65 -10.64 -13.84 1.09
C ASP A 65 -9.86 -12.64 1.64
N ILE A 66 -8.66 -12.46 1.13
CA ILE A 66 -7.83 -11.28 1.33
C ILE A 66 -7.78 -10.54 0.00
N TYR A 67 -8.16 -9.28 0.02
CA TYR A 67 -8.07 -8.36 -1.12
C TYR A 67 -6.84 -7.48 -0.95
N PHE A 68 -6.12 -7.28 -2.02
CA PHE A 68 -4.91 -6.48 -2.07
C PHE A 68 -5.06 -5.39 -3.12
N ILE A 69 -4.75 -4.16 -2.79
CA ILE A 69 -4.52 -3.11 -3.78
C ILE A 69 -3.01 -2.98 -3.94
N GLY A 70 -2.55 -3.31 -5.13
CA GLY A 70 -1.18 -3.14 -5.54
C GLY A 70 -1.04 -1.99 -6.53
N TYR A 71 0.15 -1.84 -7.10
CA TYR A 71 0.42 -0.86 -8.14
C TYR A 71 1.13 -1.48 -9.34
N THR A 72 0.90 -0.88 -10.49
CA THR A 72 1.70 -1.08 -11.70
C THR A 72 2.33 0.25 -12.10
N THR A 73 3.54 0.22 -12.65
CA THR A 73 4.19 1.40 -13.21
C THR A 73 4.14 1.31 -14.72
N ASN A 74 3.57 2.31 -15.38
CA ASN A 74 3.56 2.38 -16.83
C ASN A 74 4.88 2.98 -17.40
N GLN A 75 4.98 3.07 -18.73
CA GLN A 75 6.18 3.60 -19.39
C GLN A 75 6.49 5.06 -19.03
N SER A 76 5.49 5.84 -18.63
CA SER A 76 5.65 7.23 -18.20
C SER A 76 5.90 7.37 -16.69
N SER A 77 6.25 6.28 -16.02
CA SER A 77 6.48 6.21 -14.56
C SER A 77 5.24 6.55 -13.71
N THR A 78 4.07 6.66 -14.32
CA THR A 78 2.81 6.82 -13.58
C THR A 78 2.41 5.48 -12.96
N LYS A 79 2.08 5.53 -11.69
CA LYS A 79 1.57 4.34 -10.98
C LYS A 79 0.06 4.27 -11.09
N ASN A 80 -0.44 3.09 -11.43
CA ASN A 80 -1.86 2.76 -11.44
C ASN A 80 -2.14 1.71 -10.36
N ALA A 81 -3.27 1.81 -9.69
CA ALA A 81 -3.70 0.81 -8.74
C ALA A 81 -4.34 -0.38 -9.46
N PHE A 82 -4.11 -1.59 -8.97
CA PHE A 82 -4.84 -2.78 -9.37
C PHE A 82 -5.40 -3.51 -8.15
N LEU A 83 -6.41 -4.35 -8.36
CA LEU A 83 -6.99 -5.18 -7.32
C LEU A 83 -6.64 -6.65 -7.54
N ALA A 84 -6.19 -7.30 -6.49
CA ALA A 84 -6.03 -8.74 -6.45
C ALA A 84 -6.76 -9.37 -5.26
N VAL A 85 -7.02 -10.66 -5.35
CA VAL A 85 -7.65 -11.44 -4.29
C VAL A 85 -6.99 -12.80 -4.16
N ALA A 86 -6.85 -13.29 -2.93
CA ALA A 86 -6.43 -14.64 -2.64
C ALA A 86 -7.20 -15.22 -1.45
N ASN A 87 -7.39 -16.52 -1.45
CA ASN A 87 -8.01 -17.21 -0.33
C ASN A 87 -6.98 -17.45 0.79
N SER A 88 -7.23 -16.89 1.97
CA SER A 88 -6.30 -16.94 3.11
C SER A 88 -5.97 -18.37 3.57
N LYS A 89 -6.95 -19.28 3.54
CA LYS A 89 -6.72 -20.68 3.91
C LYS A 89 -5.82 -21.39 2.89
N MET A 90 -6.01 -21.09 1.61
CA MET A 90 -5.15 -21.67 0.56
C MET A 90 -3.71 -21.19 0.72
N ILE A 91 -3.50 -19.89 0.95
CA ILE A 91 -2.14 -19.36 1.21
C ILE A 91 -1.50 -20.08 2.39
N ILE A 92 -2.20 -20.17 3.53
CA ILE A 92 -1.67 -20.80 4.75
C ILE A 92 -1.33 -22.28 4.50
N ASN A 93 -2.21 -23.01 3.84
CA ASN A 93 -2.04 -24.48 3.65
C ASN A 93 -0.98 -24.80 2.60
N SER A 94 -0.91 -24.05 1.51
CA SER A 94 0.01 -24.34 0.41
C SER A 94 1.37 -23.62 0.55
N ARG A 95 1.47 -22.65 1.45
CA ARG A 95 2.62 -21.74 1.55
C ARG A 95 2.99 -21.15 0.19
N SER A 96 1.95 -20.72 -0.56
CA SER A 96 2.09 -20.24 -1.94
C SER A 96 1.01 -19.22 -2.27
N MET A 97 1.35 -18.29 -3.16
CA MET A 97 0.42 -17.32 -3.75
C MET A 97 -0.21 -17.81 -5.07
N SER A 98 -0.12 -19.11 -5.39
CA SER A 98 -0.69 -19.67 -6.62
C SER A 98 -2.20 -19.49 -6.76
N CYS A 99 -2.90 -19.21 -5.64
CA CYS A 99 -4.33 -18.89 -5.65
C CYS A 99 -4.64 -17.40 -5.91
N LEU A 100 -3.63 -16.56 -6.13
CA LEU A 100 -3.80 -15.15 -6.39
C LEU A 100 -4.51 -14.92 -7.73
N LYS A 101 -5.49 -14.03 -7.72
CA LYS A 101 -6.25 -13.63 -8.91
C LYS A 101 -6.32 -12.12 -8.99
N TYR A 102 -6.39 -11.59 -10.20
CA TYR A 102 -6.36 -10.17 -10.51
C TYR A 102 -7.68 -9.71 -11.13
N TYR A 103 -8.24 -8.62 -10.63
CA TYR A 103 -9.50 -8.10 -11.12
C TYR A 103 -9.32 -7.39 -12.46
N ASN A 104 -9.93 -7.94 -13.51
CA ASN A 104 -9.93 -7.38 -14.85
C ASN A 104 -11.12 -6.43 -14.99
N MET A 105 -10.84 -5.14 -15.13
CA MET A 105 -11.84 -4.08 -15.23
C MET A 105 -12.69 -4.17 -16.48
N LYS A 106 -12.14 -4.72 -17.57
CA LYS A 106 -12.85 -4.87 -18.84
C LYS A 106 -13.88 -5.99 -18.82
N THR A 107 -13.54 -7.12 -18.18
CA THR A 107 -14.42 -8.30 -18.12
C THR A 107 -15.23 -8.37 -16.82
N GLU A 108 -14.90 -7.51 -15.83
CA GLU A 108 -15.44 -7.51 -14.47
C GLU A 108 -15.28 -8.86 -13.75
N LYS A 109 -14.20 -9.58 -14.05
CA LYS A 109 -13.89 -10.90 -13.49
C LYS A 109 -12.48 -10.95 -12.93
N PHE A 110 -12.22 -11.96 -12.12
CA PHE A 110 -10.88 -12.24 -11.61
C PHE A 110 -10.17 -13.26 -12.51
N ASP A 111 -9.02 -12.86 -13.04
CA ASP A 111 -8.14 -13.69 -13.88
C ASP A 111 -6.98 -14.24 -13.04
N ASN A 112 -6.45 -15.41 -13.42
CA ASN A 112 -5.30 -16.02 -12.74
C ASN A 112 -3.96 -15.35 -13.10
N GLN A 113 -3.93 -14.58 -14.18
CA GLN A 113 -2.71 -13.88 -14.67
C GLN A 113 -3.07 -12.51 -15.22
N ILE A 114 -2.12 -11.58 -15.12
CA ILE A 114 -2.21 -10.28 -15.79
C ILE A 114 -1.66 -10.41 -17.21
N ASN A 115 -2.54 -10.31 -18.21
CA ASN A 115 -2.14 -10.41 -19.61
C ASN A 115 -1.88 -9.05 -20.27
N LEU A 116 -2.71 -8.05 -19.95
CA LEU A 116 -2.60 -6.68 -20.44
C LEU A 116 -2.81 -5.74 -19.26
N ILE A 117 -1.76 -5.06 -18.85
CA ILE A 117 -1.74 -4.22 -17.63
C ILE A 117 -2.88 -3.21 -17.61
N ASP A 118 -3.21 -2.58 -18.73
CA ASP A 118 -4.25 -1.56 -18.82
C ASP A 118 -5.65 -2.06 -18.46
N ASN A 119 -5.92 -3.35 -18.65
CA ASN A 119 -7.21 -3.95 -18.30
C ASN A 119 -7.40 -4.13 -16.78
N TYR A 120 -6.34 -3.93 -15.99
CA TYR A 120 -6.34 -4.13 -14.54
C TYR A 120 -6.22 -2.82 -13.76
N ASN A 121 -6.26 -1.69 -14.46
CA ASN A 121 -6.19 -0.36 -13.84
C ASN A 121 -7.48 -0.04 -13.07
N LEU A 122 -7.44 -0.23 -11.76
CA LEU A 122 -8.57 -0.01 -10.86
C LEU A 122 -8.86 1.49 -10.69
N PHE A 123 -7.81 2.28 -10.51
CA PHE A 123 -7.81 3.74 -10.48
C PHE A 123 -6.39 4.32 -10.64
N SER A 124 -6.32 5.60 -10.96
CA SER A 124 -5.09 6.37 -11.06
C SER A 124 -5.28 7.72 -10.31
N PRO A 125 -4.25 8.25 -9.63
CA PRO A 125 -2.94 7.64 -9.43
C PRO A 125 -2.99 6.49 -8.40
N GLY A 126 -2.22 5.44 -8.66
CA GLY A 126 -1.87 4.41 -7.66
C GLY A 126 -0.66 4.87 -6.85
N ASN A 127 -0.32 4.11 -5.80
CA ASN A 127 0.84 4.41 -4.97
C ASN A 127 1.49 3.15 -4.42
N THR A 128 2.80 3.24 -4.14
CA THR A 128 3.57 2.14 -3.54
C THR A 128 3.17 1.86 -2.10
N GLU A 129 2.70 2.85 -1.37
CA GLU A 129 2.42 2.75 0.07
C GLU A 129 0.99 3.19 0.42
N SER A 130 0.03 2.82 -0.42
CA SER A 130 -1.38 3.09 -0.16
C SER A 130 -1.86 2.40 1.11
N SER A 131 -2.87 2.95 1.75
CA SER A 131 -3.58 2.35 2.88
C SER A 131 -5.07 2.25 2.57
N LEU A 132 -5.67 1.12 2.91
CA LEU A 132 -7.07 0.80 2.60
C LEU A 132 -7.86 0.64 3.90
N CYS A 133 -9.04 1.24 3.96
CA CYS A 133 -9.98 1.11 5.07
C CYS A 133 -11.41 0.95 4.54
N TYR A 134 -12.22 0.14 5.25
CA TYR A 134 -13.67 0.07 5.04
C TYR A 134 -14.42 0.68 6.21
N LEU A 135 -15.15 1.73 5.96
CA LEU A 135 -16.03 2.40 6.93
C LEU A 135 -17.39 1.70 6.94
N LYS A 136 -17.63 0.89 7.96
CA LYS A 136 -18.83 0.04 8.05
C LYS A 136 -20.13 0.83 8.04
N ARG A 137 -20.19 1.93 8.81
CA ARG A 137 -21.40 2.78 8.90
C ARG A 137 -21.75 3.46 7.59
N LYS A 138 -20.73 4.01 6.91
CA LYS A 138 -20.90 4.70 5.62
C LYS A 138 -20.94 3.73 4.44
N LYS A 139 -20.57 2.47 4.65
CA LYS A 139 -20.48 1.39 3.64
C LYS A 139 -19.59 1.79 2.46
N ILE A 140 -18.47 2.45 2.74
CA ILE A 140 -17.50 2.88 1.73
C ILE A 140 -16.10 2.38 2.06
N PHE A 141 -15.36 2.11 1.02
CA PHE A 141 -13.90 1.95 1.06
C PHE A 141 -13.23 3.30 0.87
N ILE A 142 -12.12 3.51 1.56
CA ILE A 142 -11.22 4.63 1.38
C ILE A 142 -9.83 4.08 1.14
N CYS A 143 -9.17 4.55 0.09
CA CYS A 143 -7.77 4.23 -0.21
C CYS A 143 -6.97 5.52 -0.31
N THR A 144 -5.83 5.59 0.38
CA THR A 144 -4.94 6.74 0.29
C THR A 144 -4.14 6.70 -1.00
N THR A 145 -3.95 7.85 -1.61
CA THR A 145 -2.98 8.09 -2.67
C THR A 145 -2.31 9.43 -2.42
N TYR A 146 -1.04 9.58 -2.78
CA TYR A 146 -0.28 10.78 -2.48
C TYR A 146 0.85 10.99 -3.50
N ASP A 147 1.28 12.24 -3.60
CA ASP A 147 2.50 12.61 -4.28
C ASP A 147 3.53 13.00 -3.21
N PRO A 148 4.62 12.23 -3.07
CA PRO A 148 5.62 12.50 -2.02
C PRO A 148 6.34 13.83 -2.21
N LEU A 149 6.44 14.32 -3.46
CA LEU A 149 7.18 15.56 -3.77
C LEU A 149 6.33 16.81 -3.56
N SER A 150 5.02 16.72 -3.80
CA SER A 150 4.10 17.84 -3.55
C SER A 150 3.64 17.92 -2.10
N GLY A 151 3.82 16.85 -1.33
CA GLY A 151 3.31 16.72 0.03
C GLY A 151 1.78 16.61 0.11
N GLU A 152 1.13 16.28 -1.01
CA GLU A 152 -0.32 16.20 -1.11
C GLU A 152 -0.81 14.77 -0.84
N LEU A 153 -1.75 14.65 0.09
CA LEU A 153 -2.52 13.43 0.34
C LEU A 153 -3.89 13.58 -0.30
N SER A 154 -4.23 12.63 -1.12
CA SER A 154 -5.58 12.47 -1.66
C SER A 154 -6.17 11.14 -1.23
N ILE A 155 -7.48 11.03 -1.31
CA ILE A 155 -8.20 9.79 -1.10
C ILE A 155 -9.00 9.40 -2.34
N MET A 156 -9.07 8.10 -2.54
CA MET A 156 -10.01 7.45 -3.46
C MET A 156 -11.11 6.81 -2.63
N THR A 157 -12.35 6.89 -3.08
CA THR A 157 -13.50 6.30 -2.38
C THR A 157 -14.29 5.37 -3.29
N SER A 158 -14.87 4.30 -2.72
CA SER A 158 -15.76 3.40 -3.46
C SER A 158 -16.75 2.70 -2.53
N LYS A 159 -17.93 2.36 -3.03
CA LYS A 159 -18.89 1.48 -2.35
C LYS A 159 -18.52 0.00 -2.43
N LYS A 160 -17.72 -0.37 -3.44
CA LYS A 160 -17.26 -1.76 -3.66
C LYS A 160 -15.76 -1.78 -3.80
N ILE A 161 -15.10 -2.81 -3.30
CA ILE A 161 -13.63 -2.91 -3.39
C ILE A 161 -13.13 -2.96 -4.83
N ASN A 162 -13.93 -3.52 -5.73
CA ASN A 162 -13.66 -3.59 -7.17
C ASN A 162 -14.19 -2.37 -7.96
N GLY A 163 -14.59 -1.30 -7.28
CA GLY A 163 -15.02 -0.06 -7.92
C GLY A 163 -16.51 0.03 -8.29
N PRO A 164 -16.90 1.08 -8.98
CA PRO A 164 -16.03 2.18 -9.43
C PRO A 164 -15.45 2.99 -8.26
N TRP A 165 -14.22 3.45 -8.42
CA TRP A 165 -13.54 4.33 -7.49
C TRP A 165 -13.67 5.79 -7.95
N PHE A 166 -13.86 6.69 -6.99
CA PHE A 166 -14.04 8.13 -7.20
C PHE A 166 -12.92 8.89 -6.50
N GLY A 167 -12.42 9.92 -7.15
CA GLY A 167 -11.31 10.74 -6.69
C GLY A 167 -10.28 10.93 -7.83
N PRO A 168 -9.04 11.33 -7.52
CA PRO A 168 -8.53 11.63 -6.19
C PRO A 168 -9.13 12.92 -5.59
N GLN A 169 -9.49 12.88 -4.31
CA GLN A 169 -9.90 14.05 -3.56
C GLN A 169 -8.76 14.46 -2.63
N LEU A 170 -8.22 15.67 -2.82
CA LEU A 170 -7.21 16.23 -1.94
C LEU A 170 -7.80 16.46 -0.54
N VAL A 171 -7.16 15.91 0.48
CA VAL A 171 -7.64 16.01 1.88
C VAL A 171 -6.61 16.63 2.82
N PHE A 172 -5.35 16.63 2.43
CA PHE A 172 -4.28 17.24 3.22
C PHE A 172 -3.14 17.66 2.32
N LYS A 173 -2.52 18.78 2.67
CA LYS A 173 -1.25 19.23 2.09
C LYS A 173 -0.30 19.56 3.23
N ASN A 174 0.88 18.97 3.19
CA ASN A 174 1.91 19.27 4.20
C ASN A 174 2.27 20.76 4.11
N PRO A 175 2.18 21.51 5.21
CA PRO A 175 2.54 22.92 5.22
C PRO A 175 4.04 23.16 5.04
N ASP A 176 4.88 22.17 5.32
CA ASP A 176 6.33 22.24 5.17
C ASP A 176 6.72 21.94 3.72
N HIS A 177 6.76 22.97 2.88
CA HIS A 177 6.98 22.86 1.43
C HIS A 177 8.35 22.27 1.00
N ILE A 178 9.27 22.07 1.93
CA ILE A 178 10.66 21.64 1.68
C ILE A 178 10.83 20.14 1.87
N THR A 179 9.81 19.44 2.35
CA THR A 179 9.93 18.06 2.80
C THR A 179 9.18 17.09 1.91
N MET A 180 9.79 15.94 1.62
CA MET A 180 9.04 14.80 1.12
C MET A 180 8.03 14.35 2.18
N THR A 181 6.82 14.01 1.75
CA THR A 181 5.77 13.50 2.63
C THR A 181 5.25 12.19 2.06
N TYR A 182 5.33 11.11 2.85
CA TYR A 182 5.03 9.77 2.37
C TYR A 182 4.52 8.85 3.48
N SER A 183 4.24 7.60 3.14
CA SER A 183 3.81 6.55 4.06
C SER A 183 2.52 6.89 4.82
N PHE A 184 1.52 7.43 4.12
CA PHE A 184 0.22 7.70 4.73
C PHE A 184 -0.50 6.40 5.08
N ARG A 185 -0.76 6.21 6.39
CA ARG A 185 -1.43 5.03 6.94
C ARG A 185 -2.71 5.40 7.65
N ILE A 186 -3.80 4.72 7.32
CA ILE A 186 -5.06 4.85 8.04
C ILE A 186 -5.02 3.94 9.27
N HIS A 187 -5.42 4.46 10.41
CA HIS A 187 -5.50 3.74 11.68
C HIS A 187 -6.94 3.65 12.16
N PRO A 188 -7.74 2.67 11.70
CA PRO A 188 -9.14 2.55 12.08
C PRO A 188 -9.34 2.37 13.59
N SER A 189 -8.40 1.70 14.26
CA SER A 189 -8.43 1.46 15.71
C SER A 189 -8.23 2.73 16.57
N LEU A 190 -7.64 3.78 16.00
CA LEU A 190 -7.45 5.06 16.68
C LEU A 190 -8.61 6.03 16.43
N SER A 191 -9.53 5.69 15.55
CA SER A 191 -10.72 6.48 15.27
C SER A 191 -11.80 6.13 16.30
N SER A 192 -12.16 7.07 17.16
CA SER A 192 -13.15 6.86 18.23
C SER A 192 -14.57 6.59 17.72
N ASN A 193 -14.83 7.03 16.49
CA ASN A 193 -16.08 6.80 15.76
C ASN A 193 -15.80 6.82 14.26
N GLU A 194 -16.70 6.30 13.46
CA GLU A 194 -16.55 6.29 12.00
C GLU A 194 -16.85 7.63 11.32
N ASN A 195 -16.96 8.71 12.08
CA ASN A 195 -17.12 10.07 11.55
C ASN A 195 -15.77 10.77 11.35
N SER A 196 -14.68 10.14 11.78
CA SER A 196 -13.34 10.63 11.53
C SER A 196 -12.38 9.48 11.30
N ILE A 197 -11.32 9.77 10.56
CA ILE A 197 -10.20 8.86 10.31
C ILE A 197 -8.95 9.47 10.89
N VAL A 198 -8.21 8.68 11.66
CA VAL A 198 -6.85 9.03 12.09
C VAL A 198 -5.87 8.41 11.10
N MET A 199 -4.94 9.21 10.62
CA MET A 199 -3.87 8.80 9.72
C MET A 199 -2.52 9.22 10.27
N SER A 200 -1.48 8.44 9.99
CA SER A 200 -0.10 8.85 10.19
C SER A 200 0.59 9.06 8.86
N TYR A 201 1.65 9.87 8.89
CA TYR A 201 2.55 10.09 7.76
C TYR A 201 3.96 10.40 8.27
N ILE A 202 4.93 10.31 7.38
CA ILE A 202 6.33 10.63 7.65
C ILE A 202 6.73 11.78 6.75
N THR A 203 7.58 12.67 7.26
CA THR A 203 8.22 13.73 6.48
C THR A 203 9.72 13.55 6.49
N SER A 204 10.36 13.80 5.35
CA SER A 204 11.80 13.89 5.22
C SER A 204 12.16 15.30 4.75
N PRO A 205 12.99 16.05 5.48
CA PRO A 205 13.25 17.46 5.17
C PRO A 205 14.15 17.65 3.94
N ASP A 206 14.89 16.63 3.57
CA ASP A 206 15.81 16.69 2.45
C ASP A 206 15.74 15.43 1.59
N LYS A 207 16.20 15.53 0.36
CA LYS A 207 16.39 14.37 -0.53
C LYS A 207 17.51 13.43 -0.03
N ASP A 208 18.28 13.85 0.96
CA ASP A 208 19.35 13.04 1.55
C ASP A 208 18.87 12.30 2.80
N ILE A 209 18.37 11.08 2.58
CA ILE A 209 17.88 10.16 3.62
C ILE A 209 18.94 9.90 4.74
N ARG A 210 20.23 10.15 4.48
CA ARG A 210 21.29 9.97 5.47
C ARG A 210 21.20 10.94 6.63
N HIS A 211 20.73 12.16 6.38
CA HIS A 211 20.51 13.16 7.43
C HIS A 211 19.26 12.84 8.26
N ASP A 212 18.25 12.25 7.64
CA ASP A 212 16.99 11.92 8.30
C ASP A 212 17.15 10.83 9.36
N ALA A 213 18.00 9.84 9.11
CA ALA A 213 18.30 8.77 10.07
C ALA A 213 18.92 9.29 11.37
N VAL A 214 19.51 10.48 11.37
CA VAL A 214 20.19 11.10 12.52
C VAL A 214 19.28 12.11 13.22
N ASP A 215 18.37 12.77 12.50
CA ASP A 215 17.50 13.81 13.09
C ASP A 215 16.07 13.30 13.30
N GLN A 216 15.83 12.70 14.47
CA GLN A 216 14.52 12.22 14.91
C GLN A 216 13.42 13.31 14.91
N LYS A 217 13.79 14.58 14.81
CA LYS A 217 12.84 15.68 14.71
C LYS A 217 12.03 15.60 13.41
N TYR A 218 12.64 15.13 12.34
CA TYR A 218 12.02 15.04 11.02
C TYR A 218 11.49 13.65 10.73
N TYR A 219 12.28 12.61 10.94
CA TYR A 219 11.93 11.23 10.65
C TYR A 219 11.13 10.60 11.80
N ARG A 220 9.89 11.07 11.98
CA ARG A 220 8.97 10.53 12.98
C ARG A 220 7.55 10.49 12.44
N PRO A 221 6.72 9.53 12.85
CA PRO A 221 5.31 9.53 12.52
C PRO A 221 4.62 10.80 13.02
N ARG A 222 3.94 11.48 12.13
CA ARG A 222 3.04 12.59 12.43
C ARG A 222 1.62 12.11 12.24
N PHE A 223 0.68 12.65 12.98
CA PHE A 223 -0.72 12.24 12.91
C PHE A 223 -1.59 13.39 12.43
N LEU A 224 -2.58 13.03 11.63
CA LEU A 224 -3.67 13.91 11.24
C LEU A 224 -5.00 13.22 11.49
N ARG A 225 -6.03 14.01 11.75
CA ARG A 225 -7.40 13.54 11.84
C ARG A 225 -8.20 14.21 10.74
N MET A 226 -8.96 13.44 9.99
CA MET A 226 -9.85 13.89 8.96
C MET A 226 -11.28 13.53 9.38
N ASP A 227 -12.18 14.53 9.46
CA ASP A 227 -13.59 14.29 9.65
C ASP A 227 -14.24 13.89 8.31
N ILE A 228 -15.20 12.97 8.37
CA ILE A 228 -15.89 12.41 7.22
C ILE A 228 -17.36 12.80 7.32
N GLU A 229 -17.76 13.70 6.48
CA GLU A 229 -19.16 14.15 6.34
C GLU A 229 -20.06 13.10 5.65
#